data_362bbffd500e21a7ded7b06778467185
#
_entry.id   362bbffd500e21a7ded7b06778467185
#
_cell.length_a   1.000
_cell.length_b   1.000
_cell.length_c   1.000
_cell.angle_alpha   90.00
_cell.angle_beta   90.00
_cell.angle_gamma   90.00
#
_symmetry.space_group_name_H-M   'P 1'
#
loop_
_entity.id
_entity.type
_entity.pdbx_description
1 polymer ?
#
loop_
_entity_poly.entity_id
_entity_poly.type
_entity_poly.pdbx_seq_one_letter_code
_entity_poly.pdbx_strand_id
1 'polypeptide(L)'
;RSLGDYFKKEMIPWSYEFLTGENYLKIPSDKLAVTVFGGDETLPRDDEAAELWEQAGIKKENIYFMPRENNWWGPAGLTGPCGTDTEMFVIRKPKCGPNCNPDCSCGAFLEIWNDVFMRFNKQADGSYTELRQKNVDTGMGLERALCVLNGKSSVYETDIFEKAIQKISELTGRVYGADEETTRAFRVVLDHVRTATFMIGDEKGIVPSNTDQGYILRRIIRRAVRYGRKIDLPEGSLAKVAETFIEKYSAVYPELETNRAKIFEELDKEEAKFSKTLQQGLKEFEKCIGGLERKNAFMAAKDSSYVPEKVIGGKQAFHLYDTYGFPVEITSEMAKERGYGVDLDGYKAAFEEHQSKSKAGSEQKFACGLADHKEETTHLHTATHLLHAALKKVLSEDVNQKGSNITEERLRFDFNFPRPMTQEEIKKVEALVNEKISENIPRSEEHTSELQSPLNLVC
;
A
#
# COMPACT_ATOMS: atom_id res chain seq x y z
N ARG A 1 -7.85 3.03 -24.81
CA ARG A 1 -6.76 2.03 -24.80
C ARG A 1 -6.64 1.40 -26.18
N SER A 2 -5.41 1.37 -26.72
CA SER A 2 -5.09 0.77 -28.02
C SER A 2 -4.06 -0.35 -27.88
N LEU A 3 -4.25 -1.41 -28.61
CA LEU A 3 -3.34 -2.55 -28.72
C LEU A 3 -2.95 -2.72 -30.20
N GLY A 4 -2.13 -1.77 -30.71
CA GLY A 4 -1.59 -1.76 -32.08
C GLY A 4 -2.50 -1.20 -33.14
N ASP A 5 -3.46 -0.37 -32.77
CA ASP A 5 -4.37 0.31 -33.69
C ASP A 5 -3.96 1.78 -33.84
N TYR A 6 -4.44 2.67 -32.99
CA TYR A 6 -4.10 4.09 -32.99
C TYR A 6 -2.92 4.41 -32.05
N PHE A 7 -2.29 5.58 -32.23
CA PHE A 7 -1.19 6.05 -31.41
C PHE A 7 -1.31 7.57 -31.17
N LYS A 8 -0.22 8.31 -31.05
CA LYS A 8 -0.21 9.75 -30.71
C LYS A 8 -1.08 10.61 -31.62
N LYS A 9 -1.01 10.37 -32.94
CA LYS A 9 -1.69 11.20 -33.96
C LYS A 9 -3.21 11.20 -33.82
N GLU A 10 -3.76 10.12 -33.35
CA GLU A 10 -5.20 9.98 -33.13
C GLU A 10 -5.54 10.29 -31.67
N MET A 11 -4.77 9.75 -30.71
CA MET A 11 -5.10 9.85 -29.28
C MET A 11 -5.08 11.29 -28.79
N ILE A 12 -4.04 12.07 -29.12
CA ILE A 12 -3.89 13.45 -28.63
C ILE A 12 -5.06 14.34 -29.09
N PRO A 13 -5.45 14.37 -30.38
CA PRO A 13 -6.66 15.12 -30.81
C PRO A 13 -7.94 14.64 -30.11
N TRP A 14 -8.13 13.34 -29.91
CA TRP A 14 -9.31 12.81 -29.21
C TRP A 14 -9.35 13.21 -27.75
N SER A 15 -8.22 13.16 -27.05
CA SER A 15 -8.13 13.62 -25.67
C SER A 15 -8.44 15.12 -25.56
N TYR A 16 -7.91 15.93 -26.48
CA TYR A 16 -8.24 17.36 -26.54
C TYR A 16 -9.73 17.60 -26.81
N GLU A 17 -10.30 16.93 -27.81
CA GLU A 17 -11.73 17.03 -28.11
C GLU A 17 -12.60 16.63 -26.93
N PHE A 18 -12.26 15.52 -26.26
CA PHE A 18 -12.99 15.06 -25.08
C PHE A 18 -12.91 16.06 -23.92
N LEU A 19 -11.78 16.71 -23.71
CA LEU A 19 -11.62 17.71 -22.66
C LEU A 19 -12.39 19.00 -22.99
N THR A 20 -12.37 19.47 -24.24
CA THR A 20 -12.83 20.83 -24.62
C THR A 20 -14.16 20.85 -25.36
N GLY A 21 -14.55 19.73 -25.96
CA GLY A 21 -15.72 19.67 -26.88
C GLY A 21 -17.04 19.98 -26.20
N GLU A 22 -17.96 20.65 -26.96
CA GLU A 22 -19.27 21.05 -26.48
C GLU A 22 -20.18 19.88 -26.04
N ASN A 23 -19.94 18.70 -26.59
CA ASN A 23 -20.67 17.47 -26.23
C ASN A 23 -19.97 16.65 -25.14
N TYR A 24 -18.83 17.11 -24.61
CA TYR A 24 -18.01 16.42 -23.65
C TYR A 24 -17.77 17.26 -22.38
N LEU A 25 -16.52 17.39 -21.92
CA LEU A 25 -16.25 18.00 -20.61
C LEU A 25 -16.28 19.54 -20.62
N LYS A 26 -16.20 20.18 -21.78
CA LYS A 26 -16.30 21.66 -21.96
C LYS A 26 -15.29 22.45 -21.13
N ILE A 27 -14.12 21.90 -20.87
CA ILE A 27 -13.07 22.62 -20.16
C ILE A 27 -12.49 23.67 -21.12
N PRO A 28 -12.43 24.96 -20.75
CA PRO A 28 -11.86 25.98 -21.61
C PRO A 28 -10.41 25.69 -21.96
N SER A 29 -10.04 25.74 -23.24
CA SER A 29 -8.68 25.39 -23.71
C SER A 29 -7.58 26.26 -23.12
N ASP A 30 -7.89 27.53 -22.78
CA ASP A 30 -6.97 28.45 -22.10
C ASP A 30 -6.67 28.07 -20.64
N LYS A 31 -7.47 27.18 -20.05
CA LYS A 31 -7.25 26.58 -18.73
C LYS A 31 -6.56 25.23 -18.79
N LEU A 32 -6.23 24.72 -19.95
CA LEU A 32 -5.49 23.47 -20.09
C LEU A 32 -3.98 23.72 -20.17
N ALA A 33 -3.24 22.81 -19.58
CA ALA A 33 -1.81 22.66 -19.77
C ALA A 33 -1.47 21.18 -19.95
N VAL A 34 -0.41 20.89 -20.66
CA VAL A 34 0.03 19.51 -20.88
C VAL A 34 1.53 19.38 -20.65
N THR A 35 1.94 18.17 -20.24
CA THR A 35 3.35 17.81 -20.18
C THR A 35 3.69 16.82 -21.27
N VAL A 36 4.93 16.84 -21.72
CA VAL A 36 5.51 15.90 -22.67
C VAL A 36 6.94 15.59 -22.25
N PHE A 37 7.45 14.43 -22.63
CA PHE A 37 8.79 14.00 -22.29
C PHE A 37 9.87 14.98 -22.82
N GLY A 38 10.70 15.47 -21.91
CA GLY A 38 11.74 16.47 -22.20
C GLY A 38 13.02 15.92 -22.81
N GLY A 39 13.14 14.60 -22.94
CA GLY A 39 14.36 13.93 -23.39
C GLY A 39 15.36 13.69 -22.26
N ASP A 40 16.28 12.75 -22.49
CA ASP A 40 17.41 12.46 -21.64
C ASP A 40 18.59 11.91 -22.48
N GLU A 41 19.62 11.39 -21.80
CA GLU A 41 20.81 10.82 -22.47
C GLU A 41 20.49 9.61 -23.36
N THR A 42 19.36 8.94 -23.14
CA THR A 42 18.97 7.70 -23.81
C THR A 42 17.96 7.91 -24.94
N LEU A 43 17.09 8.90 -24.80
CA LEU A 43 16.00 9.16 -25.72
C LEU A 43 15.83 10.67 -25.99
N PRO A 44 15.55 11.06 -27.24
CA PRO A 44 15.29 12.46 -27.58
C PRO A 44 13.99 12.95 -26.96
N ARG A 45 13.88 14.26 -26.91
CA ARG A 45 12.67 14.98 -26.53
C ARG A 45 11.47 14.60 -27.43
N ASP A 46 10.28 14.53 -26.86
CA ASP A 46 9.06 14.16 -27.57
C ASP A 46 8.41 15.37 -28.26
N ASP A 47 9.09 15.88 -29.30
CA ASP A 47 8.60 17.00 -30.11
C ASP A 47 7.32 16.63 -30.87
N GLU A 48 7.14 15.36 -31.28
CA GLU A 48 5.92 14.89 -31.95
C GLU A 48 4.67 15.12 -31.10
N ALA A 49 4.73 14.74 -29.83
CA ALA A 49 3.60 14.97 -28.91
C ALA A 49 3.33 16.46 -28.69
N ALA A 50 4.39 17.27 -28.54
CA ALA A 50 4.24 18.73 -28.36
C ALA A 50 3.61 19.41 -29.59
N GLU A 51 4.04 19.05 -30.80
CA GLU A 51 3.45 19.57 -32.05
C GLU A 51 1.99 19.15 -32.21
N LEU A 52 1.64 17.91 -31.87
CA LEU A 52 0.26 17.44 -31.93
C LEU A 52 -0.67 18.19 -30.94
N TRP A 53 -0.18 18.48 -29.72
CA TRP A 53 -0.91 19.30 -28.76
C TRP A 53 -1.08 20.74 -29.23
N GLU A 54 -0.05 21.36 -29.82
CA GLU A 54 -0.14 22.71 -30.39
C GLU A 54 -1.16 22.75 -31.56
N GLN A 55 -1.12 21.75 -32.45
CA GLN A 55 -2.07 21.60 -33.56
C GLN A 55 -3.50 21.35 -33.07
N ALA A 56 -3.70 20.63 -31.98
CA ALA A 56 -5.00 20.40 -31.37
C ALA A 56 -5.59 21.66 -30.73
N GLY A 57 -4.77 22.65 -30.34
CA GLY A 57 -5.21 23.92 -29.81
C GLY A 57 -4.70 24.30 -28.41
N ILE A 58 -3.77 23.54 -27.85
CA ILE A 58 -3.07 23.94 -26.62
C ILE A 58 -2.05 25.03 -26.94
N LYS A 59 -2.06 26.11 -26.17
CA LYS A 59 -1.12 27.22 -26.33
C LYS A 59 0.30 26.76 -26.00
N LYS A 60 1.27 27.16 -26.80
CA LYS A 60 2.68 26.78 -26.66
C LYS A 60 3.25 27.04 -25.26
N GLU A 61 2.87 28.13 -24.61
CA GLU A 61 3.24 28.46 -23.23
C GLU A 61 2.65 27.54 -22.16
N ASN A 62 1.72 26.66 -22.53
CA ASN A 62 1.10 25.67 -21.68
C ASN A 62 1.51 24.22 -22.02
N ILE A 63 2.49 24.05 -22.91
CA ILE A 63 3.11 22.76 -23.21
C ILE A 63 4.46 22.73 -22.51
N TYR A 64 4.62 21.81 -21.56
CA TYR A 64 5.80 21.70 -20.71
C TYR A 64 6.60 20.44 -21.02
N PHE A 65 7.89 20.61 -21.29
CA PHE A 65 8.80 19.50 -21.43
C PHE A 65 9.34 19.12 -20.06
N MET A 66 9.03 17.92 -19.60
CA MET A 66 9.36 17.46 -18.26
C MET A 66 10.33 16.28 -18.30
N PRO A 67 11.12 16.08 -17.24
CA PRO A 67 12.08 15.00 -17.17
C PRO A 67 11.41 13.62 -17.10
N ARG A 68 12.23 12.56 -17.17
CA ARG A 68 11.77 11.16 -17.15
C ARG A 68 10.90 10.82 -15.94
N GLU A 69 11.19 11.39 -14.81
CA GLU A 69 10.44 11.16 -13.56
C GLU A 69 8.97 11.58 -13.66
N ASN A 70 8.65 12.52 -14.56
CA ASN A 70 7.31 13.04 -14.77
C ASN A 70 6.64 12.44 -16.01
N ASN A 71 7.35 12.27 -17.12
CA ASN A 71 6.75 11.88 -18.41
C ASN A 71 7.34 10.59 -19.00
N TRP A 72 7.52 9.59 -18.15
CA TRP A 72 7.86 8.23 -18.56
C TRP A 72 7.14 7.21 -17.70
N TRP A 73 6.39 6.33 -18.34
CA TRP A 73 5.67 5.26 -17.65
C TRP A 73 6.29 3.88 -17.90
N GLY A 74 6.43 3.14 -16.82
CA GLY A 74 6.80 1.72 -16.87
C GLY A 74 8.31 1.42 -16.99
N PRO A 75 8.63 0.14 -16.99
CA PRO A 75 7.69 -0.98 -16.83
C PRO A 75 7.12 -1.07 -15.41
N ALA A 76 5.97 -1.74 -15.26
CA ALA A 76 5.37 -1.98 -13.94
C ALA A 76 6.21 -2.92 -13.04
N GLY A 77 7.16 -3.66 -13.64
CA GLY A 77 8.14 -4.53 -12.98
C GLY A 77 9.57 -4.17 -13.37
N LEU A 78 10.49 -5.12 -13.24
CA LEU A 78 11.89 -4.94 -13.64
C LEU A 78 12.04 -4.86 -15.17
N THR A 79 11.20 -5.56 -15.91
CA THR A 79 11.16 -5.63 -17.37
C THR A 79 9.74 -5.47 -17.87
N GLY A 80 9.56 -5.10 -19.13
CA GLY A 80 8.24 -5.03 -19.76
C GLY A 80 7.99 -3.76 -20.58
N PRO A 81 6.75 -3.60 -21.08
CA PRO A 81 6.35 -2.46 -21.87
C PRO A 81 6.51 -1.13 -21.12
N CYS A 82 6.99 -0.11 -21.82
CA CYS A 82 7.18 1.24 -21.30
C CYS A 82 7.20 2.26 -22.44
N GLY A 83 7.11 3.53 -22.09
CA GLY A 83 7.19 4.61 -23.07
C GLY A 83 6.99 5.98 -22.47
N THR A 84 7.05 6.99 -23.35
CA THR A 84 6.73 8.37 -22.97
C THR A 84 5.25 8.51 -22.71
N ASP A 85 4.90 9.42 -21.83
CA ASP A 85 3.52 9.79 -21.59
C ASP A 85 3.31 11.30 -21.73
N THR A 86 2.05 11.70 -21.75
CA THR A 86 1.63 13.09 -21.75
C THR A 86 0.48 13.24 -20.75
N GLU A 87 0.71 14.12 -19.80
CA GLU A 87 -0.28 14.38 -18.75
C GLU A 87 -1.05 15.68 -19.08
N MET A 88 -2.33 15.68 -18.75
CA MET A 88 -3.23 16.81 -18.95
C MET A 88 -3.63 17.43 -17.62
N PHE A 89 -3.40 18.72 -17.50
CA PHE A 89 -3.64 19.51 -16.29
C PHE A 89 -4.67 20.60 -16.52
N VAL A 90 -5.41 20.91 -15.46
CA VAL A 90 -6.24 22.11 -15.41
C VAL A 90 -5.54 23.19 -14.58
N ILE A 91 -5.42 24.39 -15.16
CA ILE A 91 -4.88 25.58 -14.49
C ILE A 91 -5.99 26.16 -13.59
N ARG A 92 -5.84 26.02 -12.28
CA ARG A 92 -6.87 26.36 -11.28
C ARG A 92 -6.73 27.74 -10.69
N LYS A 93 -5.52 28.30 -10.69
CA LYS A 93 -5.18 29.62 -10.17
C LYS A 93 -3.95 30.18 -10.89
N PRO A 94 -3.63 31.46 -10.72
CA PRO A 94 -2.44 32.05 -11.32
C PRO A 94 -1.16 31.31 -10.94
N LYS A 95 -0.22 31.22 -11.87
CA LYS A 95 1.13 30.67 -11.66
C LYS A 95 1.85 31.47 -10.58
N CYS A 96 2.61 30.78 -9.72
CA CYS A 96 3.32 31.43 -8.59
C CYS A 96 4.56 32.22 -9.01
N GLY A 97 4.99 32.12 -10.27
CA GLY A 97 6.14 32.84 -10.82
C GLY A 97 6.49 32.35 -12.22
N PRO A 98 7.53 32.89 -12.84
CA PRO A 98 7.90 32.57 -14.23
C PRO A 98 8.30 31.12 -14.46
N ASN A 99 8.86 30.45 -13.44
CA ASN A 99 9.28 29.07 -13.48
C ASN A 99 8.21 28.08 -12.99
N CYS A 100 6.97 28.55 -12.78
CA CYS A 100 5.87 27.71 -12.33
C CYS A 100 5.44 26.75 -13.46
N ASN A 101 5.53 25.46 -13.18
CA ASN A 101 5.20 24.38 -14.09
C ASN A 101 4.31 23.34 -13.40
N PRO A 102 3.83 22.30 -14.08
CA PRO A 102 2.98 21.27 -13.51
C PRO A 102 3.54 20.51 -12.29
N ASP A 103 4.86 20.39 -12.15
CA ASP A 103 5.52 19.78 -10.99
C ASP A 103 5.58 20.71 -9.76
N CYS A 104 5.16 21.96 -9.91
CA CYS A 104 5.20 22.94 -8.83
C CYS A 104 4.15 22.62 -7.76
N SER A 105 4.58 22.52 -6.50
CA SER A 105 3.71 22.27 -5.33
C SER A 105 2.77 23.42 -4.97
N CYS A 106 2.80 24.55 -5.71
CA CYS A 106 1.94 25.69 -5.42
C CYS A 106 0.44 25.40 -5.61
N GLY A 107 0.06 24.34 -6.33
CA GLY A 107 -1.32 23.94 -6.62
C GLY A 107 -1.99 24.75 -7.72
N ALA A 108 -1.21 25.41 -8.59
CA ALA A 108 -1.74 26.09 -9.79
C ALA A 108 -2.25 25.08 -10.81
N PHE A 109 -1.66 23.92 -10.89
CA PHE A 109 -1.99 22.85 -11.81
C PHE A 109 -2.61 21.67 -11.07
N LEU A 110 -3.66 21.10 -11.63
CA LEU A 110 -4.24 19.83 -11.19
C LEU A 110 -4.23 18.87 -12.37
N GLU A 111 -3.42 17.82 -12.26
CA GLU A 111 -3.45 16.72 -13.23
C GLU A 111 -4.81 16.03 -13.19
N ILE A 112 -5.41 15.81 -14.34
CA ILE A 112 -6.71 15.13 -14.48
C ILE A 112 -6.64 13.87 -15.31
N TRP A 113 -5.68 13.76 -16.24
CA TRP A 113 -5.60 12.66 -17.19
C TRP A 113 -4.17 12.43 -17.65
N ASN A 114 -3.83 11.17 -17.99
CA ASN A 114 -2.55 10.77 -18.54
C ASN A 114 -2.74 9.80 -19.72
N ASP A 115 -2.05 10.04 -20.84
CA ASP A 115 -1.98 9.17 -22.01
C ASP A 115 -0.57 8.60 -22.13
N VAL A 116 -0.44 7.29 -22.02
CA VAL A 116 0.82 6.55 -22.07
C VAL A 116 1.02 5.93 -23.43
N PHE A 117 2.14 6.27 -24.09
CA PHE A 117 2.52 5.79 -25.41
C PHE A 117 3.59 4.72 -25.32
N MET A 118 3.18 3.47 -25.07
CA MET A 118 4.09 2.33 -24.95
C MET A 118 4.70 1.99 -26.31
N ARG A 119 5.96 2.38 -26.47
CA ARG A 119 6.76 2.13 -27.67
C ARG A 119 7.89 1.14 -27.42
N PHE A 120 8.36 1.02 -26.20
CA PHE A 120 9.56 0.28 -25.83
C PHE A 120 9.26 -0.89 -24.91
N ASN A 121 10.19 -1.84 -24.91
CA ASN A 121 10.23 -2.94 -23.94
C ASN A 121 11.58 -2.91 -23.23
N LYS A 122 11.57 -2.69 -21.91
CA LYS A 122 12.78 -2.72 -21.09
C LYS A 122 13.21 -4.17 -20.87
N GLN A 123 14.48 -4.45 -21.17
CA GLN A 123 15.11 -5.75 -21.03
C GLN A 123 15.72 -5.93 -19.62
N ALA A 124 16.09 -7.16 -19.27
CA ALA A 124 16.71 -7.49 -17.99
C ALA A 124 18.09 -6.82 -17.77
N ASP A 125 18.81 -6.53 -18.86
CA ASP A 125 20.09 -5.81 -18.86
C ASP A 125 19.94 -4.29 -18.76
N GLY A 126 18.68 -3.80 -18.68
CA GLY A 126 18.35 -2.37 -18.60
C GLY A 126 18.24 -1.67 -19.95
N SER A 127 18.53 -2.35 -21.06
CA SER A 127 18.38 -1.80 -22.41
C SER A 127 16.90 -1.72 -22.84
N TYR A 128 16.63 -0.90 -23.86
CA TYR A 128 15.29 -0.72 -24.42
C TYR A 128 15.26 -1.19 -25.87
N THR A 129 14.30 -2.04 -26.20
CA THR A 129 14.02 -2.45 -27.58
C THR A 129 12.65 -1.91 -27.99
N GLU A 130 12.45 -1.58 -29.29
CA GLU A 130 11.11 -1.20 -29.75
C GLU A 130 10.14 -2.37 -29.66
N LEU A 131 8.91 -2.10 -29.20
CA LEU A 131 7.82 -3.05 -29.26
C LEU A 131 7.43 -3.30 -30.72
N ARG A 132 7.18 -4.57 -31.05
CA ARG A 132 6.64 -4.95 -32.37
C ARG A 132 5.31 -4.25 -32.65
N GLN A 133 4.52 -4.00 -31.62
CA GLN A 133 3.21 -3.38 -31.67
C GLN A 133 3.19 -2.24 -30.64
N LYS A 134 2.97 -1.02 -31.10
CA LYS A 134 2.80 0.16 -30.23
C LYS A 134 1.44 0.13 -29.57
N ASN A 135 1.38 0.49 -28.30
CA ASN A 135 0.14 0.49 -27.55
C ASN A 135 -0.10 1.84 -26.87
N VAL A 136 -1.37 2.16 -26.65
CA VAL A 136 -1.78 3.31 -25.84
C VAL A 136 -2.49 2.79 -24.59
N ASP A 137 -2.04 3.22 -23.44
CA ASP A 137 -2.81 3.13 -22.20
C ASP A 137 -3.21 4.54 -21.76
N THR A 138 -4.33 4.67 -21.07
CA THR A 138 -4.84 5.98 -20.67
C THR A 138 -5.60 5.87 -19.35
N GLY A 139 -5.44 6.87 -18.49
CA GLY A 139 -6.08 6.89 -17.18
C GLY A 139 -6.47 8.30 -16.75
N MET A 140 -7.77 8.51 -16.50
CA MET A 140 -8.31 9.75 -15.96
C MET A 140 -8.66 9.59 -14.48
N GLY A 141 -8.30 10.55 -13.66
CA GLY A 141 -8.71 10.62 -12.26
C GLY A 141 -10.17 11.06 -12.16
N LEU A 142 -11.08 10.12 -11.85
CA LEU A 142 -12.53 10.43 -11.75
C LEU A 142 -12.78 11.55 -10.75
N GLU A 143 -12.24 11.47 -9.55
CA GLU A 143 -12.41 12.47 -8.50
C GLU A 143 -11.79 13.82 -8.87
N ARG A 144 -10.65 13.81 -9.58
CA ARG A 144 -10.00 15.03 -10.07
C ARG A 144 -10.83 15.70 -11.17
N ALA A 145 -11.36 14.92 -12.12
CA ALA A 145 -12.26 15.41 -13.15
C ALA A 145 -13.54 15.99 -12.54
N LEU A 146 -14.19 15.27 -11.62
CA LEU A 146 -15.39 15.77 -10.91
C LEU A 146 -15.11 17.05 -10.11
N CYS A 147 -13.96 17.14 -9.46
CA CYS A 147 -13.52 18.32 -8.74
C CYS A 147 -13.47 19.56 -9.66
N VAL A 148 -12.88 19.39 -10.85
CA VAL A 148 -12.80 20.46 -11.87
C VAL A 148 -14.18 20.84 -12.40
N LEU A 149 -14.96 19.86 -12.86
CA LEU A 149 -16.26 20.07 -13.47
C LEU A 149 -17.29 20.71 -12.53
N ASN A 150 -17.19 20.43 -11.23
CA ASN A 150 -18.05 21.00 -10.21
C ASN A 150 -17.46 22.27 -9.56
N GLY A 151 -16.34 22.81 -10.05
CA GLY A 151 -15.72 24.03 -9.52
C GLY A 151 -15.26 23.88 -8.06
N LYS A 152 -14.94 22.67 -7.61
CA LYS A 152 -14.49 22.40 -6.24
C LYS A 152 -13.01 22.72 -6.03
N SER A 153 -12.64 23.12 -4.81
CA SER A 153 -11.26 23.44 -4.47
C SER A 153 -10.43 22.19 -4.17
N SER A 154 -11.08 21.09 -3.83
CA SER A 154 -10.44 19.82 -3.49
C SER A 154 -11.31 18.63 -3.89
N VAL A 155 -10.69 17.49 -4.22
CA VAL A 155 -11.39 16.22 -4.47
C VAL A 155 -12.23 15.77 -3.28
N TYR A 156 -11.84 16.13 -2.06
CA TYR A 156 -12.58 15.83 -0.84
C TYR A 156 -13.90 16.61 -0.71
N GLU A 157 -14.13 17.64 -1.52
CA GLU A 157 -15.38 18.39 -1.56
C GLU A 157 -16.39 17.84 -2.56
N THR A 158 -16.06 16.73 -3.23
CA THR A 158 -16.98 16.00 -4.09
C THR A 158 -17.97 15.18 -3.26
N ASP A 159 -19.07 14.75 -3.89
CA ASP A 159 -20.10 13.92 -3.26
C ASP A 159 -19.58 12.53 -2.79
N ILE A 160 -18.41 12.14 -3.28
CA ILE A 160 -17.73 10.90 -2.88
C ILE A 160 -17.39 10.88 -1.39
N PHE A 161 -16.98 12.04 -0.85
CA PHE A 161 -16.53 12.15 0.54
C PHE A 161 -17.56 12.80 1.46
N GLU A 162 -18.63 13.36 0.93
CA GLU A 162 -19.59 14.16 1.69
C GLU A 162 -20.16 13.44 2.92
N LYS A 163 -20.68 12.22 2.75
CA LYS A 163 -21.21 11.41 3.88
C LYS A 163 -20.13 11.04 4.90
N ALA A 164 -18.92 10.74 4.43
CA ALA A 164 -17.82 10.38 5.31
C ALA A 164 -17.31 11.60 6.10
N ILE A 165 -17.26 12.79 5.50
CA ILE A 165 -16.97 14.05 6.20
C ILE A 165 -18.02 14.31 7.26
N GLN A 166 -19.31 14.19 6.91
CA GLN A 166 -20.40 14.37 7.85
C GLN A 166 -20.29 13.40 9.03
N LYS A 167 -20.01 12.12 8.75
CA LYS A 167 -19.82 11.09 9.79
C LYS A 167 -18.68 11.43 10.75
N ILE A 168 -17.52 11.88 10.24
CA ILE A 168 -16.40 12.31 11.08
C ILE A 168 -16.81 13.53 11.92
N SER A 169 -17.49 14.51 11.31
CA SER A 169 -17.96 15.70 12.03
C SER A 169 -18.95 15.36 13.16
N GLU A 170 -19.88 14.43 12.91
CA GLU A 170 -20.83 13.94 13.93
C GLU A 170 -20.12 13.26 15.11
N LEU A 171 -19.08 12.46 14.82
CA LEU A 171 -18.32 11.72 15.83
C LEU A 171 -17.36 12.57 16.65
N THR A 172 -16.85 13.67 16.06
CA THR A 172 -15.79 14.50 16.67
C THR A 172 -16.26 15.87 17.12
N GLY A 173 -17.40 16.36 16.62
CA GLY A 173 -17.82 17.76 16.77
C GLY A 173 -16.96 18.75 15.99
N ARG A 174 -15.98 18.30 15.20
CA ARG A 174 -15.09 19.14 14.39
C ARG A 174 -15.70 19.43 13.02
N VAL A 175 -15.31 20.56 12.43
CA VAL A 175 -15.80 20.99 11.11
C VAL A 175 -14.68 20.89 10.09
N TYR A 176 -14.92 20.18 8.99
CA TYR A 176 -14.00 20.14 7.85
C TYR A 176 -13.80 21.56 7.28
N GLY A 177 -12.54 21.94 7.06
CA GLY A 177 -12.23 23.27 6.52
C GLY A 177 -12.07 24.37 7.60
N ALA A 178 -12.26 24.07 8.89
CA ALA A 178 -12.15 25.05 9.97
C ALA A 178 -10.72 25.64 10.08
N ASP A 179 -9.73 24.82 9.94
CA ASP A 179 -8.30 25.16 9.92
C ASP A 179 -7.51 24.13 9.12
N GLU A 180 -6.24 24.40 8.85
CA GLU A 180 -5.39 23.54 8.01
C GLU A 180 -5.09 22.19 8.67
N GLU A 181 -4.84 22.14 9.97
CA GLU A 181 -4.52 20.90 10.68
C GLU A 181 -5.74 19.97 10.75
N THR A 182 -6.89 20.50 11.13
CA THR A 182 -8.17 19.79 11.12
C THR A 182 -8.50 19.26 9.72
N THR A 183 -8.39 20.12 8.71
CA THR A 183 -8.64 19.74 7.31
C THR A 183 -7.73 18.61 6.84
N ARG A 184 -6.44 18.72 7.15
CA ARG A 184 -5.45 17.66 6.84
C ARG A 184 -5.79 16.34 7.53
N ALA A 185 -6.18 16.39 8.81
CA ALA A 185 -6.54 15.21 9.56
C ALA A 185 -7.77 14.51 8.97
N PHE A 186 -8.82 15.25 8.62
CA PHE A 186 -9.96 14.70 7.89
C PHE A 186 -9.54 14.01 6.60
N ARG A 187 -8.77 14.69 5.75
CA ARG A 187 -8.32 14.15 4.46
C ARG A 187 -7.54 12.85 4.61
N VAL A 188 -6.64 12.77 5.58
CA VAL A 188 -5.88 11.54 5.85
C VAL A 188 -6.81 10.41 6.29
N VAL A 189 -7.73 10.67 7.22
CA VAL A 189 -8.68 9.63 7.67
C VAL A 189 -9.55 9.17 6.51
N LEU A 190 -10.13 10.09 5.74
CA LEU A 190 -11.00 9.79 4.60
C LEU A 190 -10.30 8.92 3.55
N ASP A 191 -9.12 9.35 3.10
CA ASP A 191 -8.37 8.67 2.05
C ASP A 191 -7.92 7.27 2.49
N HIS A 192 -7.38 7.18 3.71
CA HIS A 192 -6.83 5.92 4.22
C HIS A 192 -7.91 4.92 4.59
N VAL A 193 -9.04 5.37 5.17
CA VAL A 193 -10.17 4.47 5.47
C VAL A 193 -10.80 3.97 4.18
N ARG A 194 -11.00 4.85 3.17
CA ARG A 194 -11.48 4.41 1.86
C ARG A 194 -10.58 3.34 1.25
N THR A 195 -9.28 3.62 1.20
CA THR A 195 -8.30 2.67 0.65
C THR A 195 -8.31 1.35 1.41
N ALA A 196 -8.32 1.39 2.75
CA ALA A 196 -8.37 0.18 3.57
C ALA A 196 -9.67 -0.61 3.34
N THR A 197 -10.81 0.08 3.19
CA THR A 197 -12.10 -0.54 2.89
C THR A 197 -12.04 -1.37 1.60
N PHE A 198 -11.47 -0.81 0.52
CA PHE A 198 -11.31 -1.52 -0.73
C PHE A 198 -10.28 -2.65 -0.66
N MET A 199 -9.12 -2.43 0.00
CA MET A 199 -8.09 -3.47 0.13
C MET A 199 -8.58 -4.69 0.91
N ILE A 200 -9.37 -4.49 1.97
CA ILE A 200 -9.92 -5.59 2.79
C ILE A 200 -11.13 -6.21 2.09
N GLY A 201 -11.96 -5.38 1.46
CA GLY A 201 -13.20 -5.76 0.85
C GLY A 201 -13.10 -6.44 -0.52
N ASP A 202 -11.93 -6.40 -1.17
CA ASP A 202 -11.66 -7.09 -2.43
C ASP A 202 -11.95 -8.60 -2.31
N GLU A 203 -12.28 -9.27 -3.41
CA GLU A 203 -12.54 -10.72 -3.45
C GLU A 203 -11.40 -11.54 -2.83
N LYS A 204 -10.14 -11.17 -3.13
CA LYS A 204 -8.95 -11.78 -2.51
C LYS A 204 -8.68 -11.27 -1.10
N GLY A 205 -9.08 -10.04 -0.81
CA GLY A 205 -9.04 -9.37 0.47
C GLY A 205 -7.70 -9.43 1.20
N ILE A 206 -7.07 -8.29 1.38
CA ILE A 206 -5.79 -8.19 2.09
C ILE A 206 -6.08 -7.91 3.57
N VAL A 207 -5.31 -8.53 4.47
CA VAL A 207 -5.38 -8.25 5.92
C VAL A 207 -4.09 -7.59 6.41
N PRO A 208 -4.15 -6.76 7.48
CA PRO A 208 -2.97 -6.11 8.03
C PRO A 208 -1.90 -7.11 8.48
N SER A 209 -0.68 -7.00 7.96
CA SER A 209 0.44 -7.89 8.28
C SER A 209 1.76 -7.14 8.49
N ASN A 210 2.87 -7.86 8.70
CA ASN A 210 4.21 -7.28 8.83
C ASN A 210 4.97 -7.25 7.50
N THR A 211 4.42 -7.82 6.44
CA THR A 211 5.10 -7.97 5.13
C THR A 211 4.19 -7.53 4.00
N ASP A 212 4.79 -7.19 2.87
CA ASP A 212 4.17 -6.97 1.58
C ASP A 212 2.97 -5.99 1.61
N GLN A 213 1.93 -6.29 0.89
CA GLN A 213 0.72 -5.46 0.78
C GLN A 213 0.00 -5.30 2.13
N GLY A 214 0.03 -6.32 2.98
CA GLY A 214 -0.54 -6.25 4.33
C GLY A 214 0.18 -5.26 5.25
N TYR A 215 1.50 -5.05 5.04
CA TYR A 215 2.24 -3.99 5.74
C TYR A 215 1.80 -2.59 5.28
N ILE A 216 1.57 -2.41 3.99
CA ILE A 216 1.04 -1.14 3.45
C ILE A 216 -0.33 -0.85 4.06
N LEU A 217 -1.23 -1.84 4.06
CA LEU A 217 -2.55 -1.72 4.68
C LEU A 217 -2.46 -1.35 6.17
N ARG A 218 -1.62 -2.05 6.93
CA ARG A 218 -1.37 -1.73 8.35
C ARG A 218 -0.90 -0.29 8.53
N ARG A 219 0.03 0.18 7.71
CA ARG A 219 0.59 1.52 7.77
C ARG A 219 -0.48 2.59 7.56
N ILE A 220 -1.34 2.44 6.54
CA ILE A 220 -2.40 3.42 6.27
C ILE A 220 -3.46 3.43 7.37
N ILE A 221 -3.87 2.27 7.91
CA ILE A 221 -4.82 2.21 9.03
C ILE A 221 -4.22 2.92 10.26
N ARG A 222 -2.98 2.63 10.65
CA ARG A 222 -2.32 3.29 11.79
C ARG A 222 -2.16 4.79 11.58
N ARG A 223 -1.90 5.22 10.36
CA ARG A 223 -1.84 6.64 10.03
C ARG A 223 -3.22 7.29 10.17
N ALA A 224 -4.30 6.62 9.74
CA ALA A 224 -5.67 7.08 9.96
C ALA A 224 -5.99 7.20 11.47
N VAL A 225 -5.62 6.21 12.27
CA VAL A 225 -5.79 6.24 13.75
C VAL A 225 -5.06 7.45 14.37
N ARG A 226 -3.79 7.66 13.98
CA ARG A 226 -3.01 8.81 14.49
C ARG A 226 -3.65 10.15 14.15
N TYR A 227 -4.07 10.34 12.89
CA TYR A 227 -4.72 11.59 12.47
C TYR A 227 -6.14 11.73 13.05
N GLY A 228 -6.86 10.63 13.19
CA GLY A 228 -8.14 10.60 13.89
C GLY A 228 -8.03 11.13 15.33
N ARG A 229 -6.98 10.76 16.05
CA ARG A 229 -6.72 11.29 17.40
C ARG A 229 -6.46 12.79 17.44
N LYS A 230 -5.87 13.38 16.39
CA LYS A 230 -5.67 14.85 16.32
C LYS A 230 -6.99 15.63 16.23
N ILE A 231 -8.06 14.99 15.80
CA ILE A 231 -9.41 15.57 15.69
C ILE A 231 -10.40 14.96 16.70
N ASP A 232 -9.91 14.32 17.74
CA ASP A 232 -10.68 13.69 18.79
C ASP A 232 -11.65 12.58 18.30
N LEU A 233 -11.30 11.89 17.21
CA LEU A 233 -12.07 10.76 16.70
C LEU A 233 -12.05 9.61 17.72
N PRO A 234 -13.22 9.15 18.23
CA PRO A 234 -13.29 8.06 19.20
C PRO A 234 -12.70 6.75 18.66
N GLU A 235 -12.19 5.91 19.55
CA GLU A 235 -11.76 4.56 19.21
C GLU A 235 -12.94 3.72 18.69
N GLY A 236 -12.71 2.84 17.71
CA GLY A 236 -13.75 2.07 17.03
C GLY A 236 -14.57 2.91 16.03
N SER A 237 -14.04 4.03 15.55
CA SER A 237 -14.74 4.88 14.61
C SER A 237 -14.36 4.63 13.14
N LEU A 238 -13.22 3.98 12.87
CA LEU A 238 -12.80 3.74 11.49
C LEU A 238 -13.79 2.87 10.72
N ALA A 239 -14.36 1.84 11.37
CA ALA A 239 -15.43 1.01 10.81
C ALA A 239 -16.69 1.84 10.46
N LYS A 240 -17.08 2.80 11.30
CA LYS A 240 -18.23 3.69 11.05
C LYS A 240 -17.99 4.64 9.87
N VAL A 241 -16.75 5.07 9.67
CA VAL A 241 -16.37 5.86 8.50
C VAL A 241 -16.34 4.97 7.25
N ALA A 242 -15.79 3.74 7.35
CA ALA A 242 -15.78 2.76 6.27
C ALA A 242 -17.19 2.41 5.77
N GLU A 243 -18.18 2.33 6.67
CA GLU A 243 -19.57 2.10 6.33
C GLU A 243 -20.10 3.08 5.29
N THR A 244 -19.75 4.35 5.41
CA THR A 244 -20.17 5.38 4.43
C THR A 244 -19.63 5.13 3.04
N PHE A 245 -18.43 4.57 2.92
CA PHE A 245 -17.84 4.18 1.64
C PHE A 245 -18.47 2.91 1.09
N ILE A 246 -18.76 1.91 1.93
CA ILE A 246 -19.47 0.69 1.52
C ILE A 246 -20.83 1.08 0.93
N GLU A 247 -21.62 1.91 1.63
CA GLU A 247 -22.91 2.43 1.13
C GLU A 247 -22.78 3.18 -0.21
N LYS A 248 -21.72 3.98 -0.38
CA LYS A 248 -21.51 4.77 -1.61
C LYS A 248 -21.15 3.87 -2.79
N TYR A 249 -20.36 2.84 -2.57
CA TYR A 249 -19.73 2.08 -3.65
C TYR A 249 -20.33 0.69 -3.92
N SER A 250 -21.12 0.12 -3.00
CA SER A 250 -21.64 -1.26 -3.12
C SER A 250 -22.49 -1.53 -4.37
N ALA A 251 -23.12 -0.50 -4.93
CA ALA A 251 -23.86 -0.64 -6.19
C ALA A 251 -22.95 -0.95 -7.39
N VAL A 252 -21.66 -0.57 -7.34
CA VAL A 252 -20.66 -0.79 -8.39
C VAL A 252 -19.66 -1.88 -7.99
N TYR A 253 -19.39 -2.00 -6.71
CA TYR A 253 -18.44 -2.94 -6.08
C TYR A 253 -19.18 -3.78 -5.03
N PRO A 254 -20.02 -4.76 -5.45
CA PRO A 254 -20.87 -5.54 -4.53
C PRO A 254 -20.06 -6.36 -3.51
N GLU A 255 -18.80 -6.68 -3.80
CA GLU A 255 -17.88 -7.35 -2.89
C GLU A 255 -17.66 -6.57 -1.58
N LEU A 256 -17.77 -5.24 -1.59
CA LEU A 256 -17.67 -4.43 -0.38
C LEU A 256 -18.82 -4.72 0.60
N GLU A 257 -20.03 -4.92 0.09
CA GLU A 257 -21.17 -5.31 0.91
C GLU A 257 -21.05 -6.76 1.39
N THR A 258 -20.64 -7.66 0.51
CA THR A 258 -20.43 -9.08 0.84
C THR A 258 -19.38 -9.24 1.95
N ASN A 259 -18.31 -8.45 1.92
CA ASN A 259 -17.20 -8.50 2.87
C ASN A 259 -17.32 -7.45 3.99
N ARG A 260 -18.48 -6.79 4.18
CA ARG A 260 -18.71 -5.75 5.20
C ARG A 260 -18.24 -6.16 6.60
N ALA A 261 -18.63 -7.35 7.05
CA ALA A 261 -18.27 -7.85 8.37
C ALA A 261 -16.74 -8.00 8.53
N LYS A 262 -16.06 -8.52 7.53
CA LYS A 262 -14.60 -8.66 7.49
C LYS A 262 -13.90 -7.30 7.51
N ILE A 263 -14.41 -6.32 6.75
CA ILE A 263 -13.88 -4.96 6.72
C ILE A 263 -13.91 -4.35 8.12
N PHE A 264 -15.03 -4.44 8.79
CA PHE A 264 -15.20 -3.89 10.14
C PHE A 264 -14.29 -4.60 11.15
N GLU A 265 -14.27 -5.94 11.15
CA GLU A 265 -13.44 -6.73 12.05
C GLU A 265 -11.95 -6.38 11.92
N GLU A 266 -11.41 -6.30 10.71
CA GLU A 266 -9.99 -6.03 10.50
C GLU A 266 -9.62 -4.56 10.81
N LEU A 267 -10.51 -3.60 10.53
CA LEU A 267 -10.32 -2.21 10.94
C LEU A 267 -10.33 -2.06 12.46
N ASP A 268 -11.35 -2.58 13.14
CA ASP A 268 -11.48 -2.49 14.60
C ASP A 268 -10.33 -3.19 15.31
N LYS A 269 -9.92 -4.36 14.83
CA LYS A 269 -8.80 -5.14 15.38
C LYS A 269 -7.46 -4.40 15.28
N GLU A 270 -7.15 -3.81 14.13
CA GLU A 270 -5.89 -3.07 13.95
C GLU A 270 -5.93 -1.72 14.66
N GLU A 271 -7.08 -1.02 14.66
CA GLU A 271 -7.31 0.22 15.42
C GLU A 271 -7.12 -0.03 16.92
N ALA A 272 -7.81 -1.02 17.51
CA ALA A 272 -7.70 -1.36 18.93
C ALA A 272 -6.27 -1.79 19.31
N LYS A 273 -5.60 -2.56 18.44
CA LYS A 273 -4.22 -2.97 18.66
C LYS A 273 -3.26 -1.79 18.72
N PHE A 274 -3.39 -0.85 17.81
CA PHE A 274 -2.51 0.32 17.74
C PHE A 274 -2.86 1.36 18.81
N SER A 275 -4.13 1.59 19.10
CA SER A 275 -4.58 2.52 20.14
C SER A 275 -3.99 2.22 21.51
N LYS A 276 -3.81 0.93 21.85
CA LYS A 276 -3.19 0.50 23.13
C LYS A 276 -1.75 1.00 23.29
N THR A 277 -0.99 1.08 22.21
CA THR A 277 0.43 1.46 22.24
C THR A 277 0.68 2.89 21.78
N LEU A 278 -0.30 3.51 21.11
CA LEU A 278 -0.15 4.83 20.49
C LEU A 278 0.28 5.91 21.49
N GLN A 279 -0.39 5.99 22.63
CA GLN A 279 -0.08 7.00 23.64
C GLN A 279 1.33 6.85 24.22
N GLN A 280 1.75 5.62 24.47
CA GLN A 280 3.10 5.33 24.99
C GLN A 280 4.16 5.60 23.92
N GLY A 281 3.90 5.20 22.68
CA GLY A 281 4.80 5.46 21.55
C GLY A 281 4.96 6.97 21.28
N LEU A 282 3.89 7.76 21.37
CA LEU A 282 3.99 9.20 21.27
C LEU A 282 4.85 9.82 22.40
N LYS A 283 4.68 9.35 23.64
CA LYS A 283 5.54 9.78 24.76
C LYS A 283 7.01 9.40 24.53
N GLU A 284 7.26 8.20 24.00
CA GLU A 284 8.62 7.76 23.70
C GLU A 284 9.25 8.55 22.56
N PHE A 285 8.48 8.86 21.51
CA PHE A 285 8.91 9.77 20.46
C PHE A 285 9.30 11.16 21.02
N GLU A 286 8.47 11.76 21.86
CA GLU A 286 8.80 13.05 22.50
C GLU A 286 10.05 12.96 23.39
N LYS A 287 10.31 11.84 24.06
CA LYS A 287 11.56 11.62 24.79
C LYS A 287 12.77 11.58 23.86
N CYS A 288 12.65 10.95 22.68
CA CYS A 288 13.71 10.95 21.67
C CYS A 288 14.05 12.39 21.24
N ILE A 289 13.04 13.19 20.89
CA ILE A 289 13.23 14.61 20.52
C ILE A 289 13.84 15.39 21.68
N GLY A 290 13.26 15.33 22.87
CA GLY A 290 13.78 16.03 24.05
C GLY A 290 15.19 15.59 24.46
N GLY A 291 15.56 14.36 24.17
CA GLY A 291 16.93 13.84 24.32
C GLY A 291 17.92 14.54 23.38
N LEU A 292 17.55 14.68 22.10
CA LEU A 292 18.34 15.39 21.10
C LEU A 292 18.45 16.89 21.43
N GLU A 293 17.35 17.52 21.85
CA GLU A 293 17.35 18.93 22.25
C GLU A 293 18.30 19.20 23.42
N ARG A 294 18.26 18.36 24.47
CA ARG A 294 19.17 18.45 25.63
C ARG A 294 20.63 18.26 25.23
N LYS A 295 20.91 17.22 24.37
CA LYS A 295 22.25 16.98 23.83
C LYS A 295 22.76 18.18 23.06
N ASN A 296 21.95 18.74 22.18
CA ASN A 296 22.29 19.89 21.36
C ASN A 296 22.56 21.14 22.20
N ALA A 297 21.72 21.43 23.20
CA ALA A 297 21.92 22.51 24.12
C ALA A 297 23.23 22.39 24.92
N PHE A 298 23.53 21.18 25.40
CA PHE A 298 24.76 20.92 26.14
C PHE A 298 26.02 21.07 25.28
N MET A 299 25.98 20.58 24.03
CA MET A 299 27.10 20.67 23.10
C MET A 299 27.33 22.11 22.62
N ALA A 300 26.26 22.86 22.32
CA ALA A 300 26.34 24.26 21.93
C ALA A 300 26.87 25.15 23.05
N ALA A 301 26.62 24.83 24.31
CA ALA A 301 27.19 25.53 25.45
C ALA A 301 28.69 25.29 25.62
N LYS A 302 29.23 24.20 25.13
CA LYS A 302 30.66 23.83 25.18
C LYS A 302 31.45 24.30 23.96
N ASP A 303 30.83 24.30 22.81
CA ASP A 303 31.44 24.62 21.52
C ASP A 303 30.48 25.49 20.69
N SER A 304 30.87 26.76 20.52
CA SER A 304 30.07 27.71 19.74
C SER A 304 30.00 27.39 18.23
N SER A 305 30.85 26.48 17.74
CA SER A 305 30.84 25.98 16.35
C SER A 305 29.99 24.74 16.15
N TYR A 306 29.42 24.21 17.23
CA TYR A 306 28.62 22.98 17.17
C TYR A 306 27.35 23.13 16.29
N VAL A 307 27.19 22.24 15.34
CA VAL A 307 25.96 22.15 14.50
C VAL A 307 24.97 21.20 15.17
N PRO A 308 23.77 21.68 15.52
CA PRO A 308 22.78 20.85 16.20
C PRO A 308 22.38 19.60 15.38
N GLU A 309 22.43 18.45 16.01
CA GLU A 309 21.96 17.19 15.43
C GLU A 309 20.43 17.20 15.34
N LYS A 310 19.90 16.96 14.15
CA LYS A 310 18.45 16.96 13.89
C LYS A 310 17.96 15.61 13.30
N VAL A 311 18.58 14.51 13.74
CA VAL A 311 18.26 13.18 13.22
C VAL A 311 18.02 12.23 14.39
N ILE A 312 16.85 11.59 14.42
CA ILE A 312 16.54 10.50 15.34
C ILE A 312 17.31 9.26 14.89
N GLY A 313 18.07 8.64 15.78
CA GLY A 313 18.89 7.48 15.45
C GLY A 313 18.07 6.26 15.05
N GLY A 314 18.62 5.45 14.13
CA GLY A 314 17.92 4.29 13.56
C GLY A 314 17.46 3.25 14.59
N LYS A 315 18.25 2.99 15.63
CA LYS A 315 17.86 2.10 16.74
C LYS A 315 16.68 2.63 17.55
N GLN A 316 16.56 3.96 17.72
CA GLN A 316 15.41 4.57 18.41
C GLN A 316 14.15 4.47 17.54
N ALA A 317 14.28 4.70 16.24
CA ALA A 317 13.18 4.51 15.29
C ALA A 317 12.74 3.04 15.22
N PHE A 318 13.69 2.10 15.26
CA PHE A 318 13.38 0.67 15.32
C PHE A 318 12.67 0.28 16.63
N HIS A 319 13.08 0.85 17.76
CA HIS A 319 12.41 0.62 19.04
C HIS A 319 10.95 1.10 19.03
N LEU A 320 10.67 2.26 18.40
CA LEU A 320 9.30 2.73 18.18
C LEU A 320 8.48 1.76 17.31
N TYR A 321 9.09 1.17 16.30
CA TYR A 321 8.44 0.17 15.45
C TYR A 321 8.15 -1.14 16.19
N ASP A 322 9.18 -1.74 16.79
CA ASP A 322 9.12 -3.06 17.39
C ASP A 322 8.23 -3.09 18.67
N THR A 323 8.41 -2.11 19.54
CA THR A 323 7.73 -2.07 20.84
C THR A 323 6.35 -1.44 20.80
N TYR A 324 6.20 -0.34 20.04
CA TYR A 324 4.96 0.44 20.01
C TYR A 324 4.19 0.32 18.70
N GLY A 325 4.74 -0.37 17.72
CA GLY A 325 4.09 -0.58 16.44
C GLY A 325 4.03 0.67 15.55
N PHE A 326 4.95 1.62 15.70
CA PHE A 326 5.05 2.79 14.82
C PHE A 326 5.81 2.43 13.55
N PRO A 327 5.15 2.30 12.38
CA PRO A 327 5.86 2.21 11.11
C PRO A 327 6.88 3.34 10.98
N VAL A 328 8.06 3.05 10.42
CA VAL A 328 9.14 4.04 10.32
C VAL A 328 8.72 5.27 9.53
N GLU A 329 7.80 5.13 8.59
CA GLU A 329 7.24 6.22 7.81
C GLU A 329 6.40 7.17 8.68
N ILE A 330 5.65 6.65 9.66
CA ILE A 330 4.92 7.47 10.64
C ILE A 330 5.91 8.19 11.55
N THR A 331 6.95 7.51 12.00
CA THR A 331 8.04 8.12 12.80
C THR A 331 8.72 9.24 12.01
N SER A 332 9.01 9.01 10.72
CA SER A 332 9.63 10.00 9.82
C SER A 332 8.72 11.21 9.57
N GLU A 333 7.42 10.99 9.39
CA GLU A 333 6.44 12.05 9.25
C GLU A 333 6.37 12.92 10.52
N MET A 334 6.31 12.29 11.70
CA MET A 334 6.31 12.98 12.99
C MET A 334 7.61 13.76 13.23
N ALA A 335 8.75 13.18 12.89
CA ALA A 335 10.04 13.85 12.97
C ALA A 335 10.08 15.09 12.08
N LYS A 336 9.62 14.97 10.84
CA LYS A 336 9.54 16.09 9.89
C LYS A 336 8.60 17.22 10.38
N GLU A 337 7.46 16.88 11.01
CA GLU A 337 6.55 17.85 11.62
C GLU A 337 7.25 18.69 12.71
N ARG A 338 8.29 18.13 13.35
CA ARG A 338 9.11 18.77 14.41
C ARG A 338 10.43 19.36 13.89
N GLY A 339 10.69 19.31 12.58
CA GLY A 339 11.93 19.79 11.96
C GLY A 339 13.13 18.86 12.15
N TYR A 340 12.88 17.55 12.37
CA TYR A 340 13.89 16.50 12.50
C TYR A 340 13.80 15.50 11.34
N GLY A 341 14.88 14.75 11.11
CA GLY A 341 14.92 13.57 10.24
C GLY A 341 14.98 12.27 11.04
N VAL A 342 15.05 11.16 10.32
CA VAL A 342 15.27 9.81 10.87
C VAL A 342 16.38 9.12 10.09
N ASP A 343 17.29 8.47 10.80
CA ASP A 343 18.34 7.63 10.24
C ASP A 343 17.73 6.31 9.71
N LEU A 344 17.33 6.34 8.43
CA LEU A 344 16.68 5.19 7.78
C LEU A 344 17.64 4.02 7.55
N ASP A 345 18.92 4.29 7.30
CA ASP A 345 19.92 3.24 7.10
C ASP A 345 20.20 2.51 8.42
N GLY A 346 20.36 3.25 9.51
CA GLY A 346 20.48 2.69 10.85
C GLY A 346 19.21 1.94 11.30
N TYR A 347 18.02 2.40 10.90
CA TYR A 347 16.77 1.67 11.12
C TYR A 347 16.77 0.34 10.37
N LYS A 348 17.14 0.34 9.09
CA LYS A 348 17.19 -0.87 8.27
C LYS A 348 18.18 -1.88 8.83
N ALA A 349 19.36 -1.43 9.23
CA ALA A 349 20.37 -2.30 9.87
C ALA A 349 19.84 -2.91 11.18
N ALA A 350 19.17 -2.15 12.04
CA ALA A 350 18.56 -2.65 13.27
C ALA A 350 17.43 -3.65 13.01
N PHE A 351 16.62 -3.41 11.97
CA PHE A 351 15.57 -4.32 11.53
C PHE A 351 16.12 -5.65 11.03
N GLU A 352 17.16 -5.62 10.19
CA GLU A 352 17.84 -6.82 9.66
C GLU A 352 18.53 -7.61 10.77
N GLU A 353 19.17 -6.93 11.74
CA GLU A 353 19.77 -7.57 12.92
C GLU A 353 18.69 -8.30 13.75
N HIS A 354 17.54 -7.66 13.98
CA HIS A 354 16.43 -8.28 14.70
C HIS A 354 15.84 -9.48 13.94
N GLN A 355 15.67 -9.34 12.62
CA GLN A 355 15.21 -10.44 11.76
C GLN A 355 16.17 -11.64 11.80
N SER A 356 17.48 -11.39 11.72
CA SER A 356 18.51 -12.42 11.78
C SER A 356 18.50 -13.14 13.14
N LYS A 357 18.39 -12.41 14.24
CA LYS A 357 18.23 -12.97 15.60
C LYS A 357 16.95 -13.79 15.75
N SER A 358 15.85 -13.32 15.18
CA SER A 358 14.57 -14.04 15.17
C SER A 358 14.65 -15.31 14.33
N LYS A 359 15.30 -15.28 13.16
CA LYS A 359 15.56 -16.47 12.33
C LYS A 359 16.49 -17.46 13.05
N ALA A 360 17.62 -17.01 13.58
CA ALA A 360 18.54 -17.86 14.34
C ALA A 360 17.87 -18.45 15.58
N GLY A 361 17.04 -17.68 16.29
CA GLY A 361 16.23 -18.17 17.41
C GLY A 361 15.12 -19.12 16.98
N SER A 362 14.59 -19.00 15.78
CA SER A 362 13.61 -19.93 15.21
C SER A 362 14.30 -21.16 14.62
N GLU A 363 15.46 -21.03 14.01
CA GLU A 363 16.27 -22.15 13.53
C GLU A 363 16.79 -23.01 14.70
N GLN A 364 17.11 -22.41 15.84
CA GLN A 364 17.41 -23.15 17.08
C GLN A 364 16.17 -23.76 17.74
N LYS A 365 14.98 -23.15 17.56
CA LYS A 365 13.70 -23.68 18.07
C LYS A 365 12.93 -24.49 17.03
N PHE A 366 13.15 -24.24 15.76
CA PHE A 366 12.41 -24.81 14.64
C PHE A 366 13.37 -25.13 13.49
N ALA A 367 14.09 -26.26 13.58
CA ALA A 367 14.55 -26.92 12.38
C ALA A 367 13.28 -27.34 11.60
N CYS A 368 12.84 -26.52 10.63
CA CYS A 368 11.76 -26.89 9.73
C CYS A 368 12.26 -28.01 8.82
N GLY A 369 11.66 -29.19 8.93
CA GLY A 369 12.02 -30.37 8.20
C GLY A 369 12.43 -31.52 9.13
N LEU A 370 12.73 -32.67 8.53
CA LEU A 370 13.30 -33.80 9.24
C LEU A 370 14.63 -33.36 9.85
N ALA A 371 14.76 -33.48 11.17
CA ALA A 371 16.00 -33.20 11.88
C ALA A 371 17.13 -34.17 11.45
N ASP A 372 16.75 -35.36 10.95
CA ASP A 372 17.60 -36.36 10.31
C ASP A 372 16.74 -37.32 9.46
N HIS A 373 17.36 -38.27 8.75
CA HIS A 373 16.71 -39.28 7.92
C HIS A 373 16.55 -40.64 8.65
N LYS A 374 16.39 -40.61 9.98
CA LYS A 374 16.12 -41.81 10.73
C LYS A 374 14.70 -42.31 10.50
N GLU A 375 14.51 -43.61 10.76
CA GLU A 375 13.22 -44.28 10.51
C GLU A 375 12.10 -43.69 11.37
N GLU A 376 12.37 -43.35 12.63
CA GLU A 376 11.42 -42.71 13.55
C GLU A 376 10.95 -41.34 13.05
N THR A 377 11.87 -40.52 12.54
CA THR A 377 11.58 -39.19 12.04
C THR A 377 10.75 -39.26 10.74
N THR A 378 11.00 -40.30 9.91
CA THR A 378 10.24 -40.57 8.69
C THR A 378 8.78 -40.99 9.02
N HIS A 379 8.60 -41.84 10.04
CA HIS A 379 7.27 -42.22 10.52
C HIS A 379 6.49 -41.02 11.07
N LEU A 380 7.14 -40.16 11.86
CA LEU A 380 6.50 -38.95 12.39
C LEU A 380 6.18 -37.90 11.29
N HIS A 381 6.97 -37.87 10.21
CA HIS A 381 6.66 -37.04 9.06
C HIS A 381 5.41 -37.54 8.34
N THR A 382 5.26 -38.84 8.16
CA THR A 382 4.03 -39.44 7.60
C THR A 382 2.82 -39.16 8.50
N ALA A 383 3.00 -39.29 9.84
CA ALA A 383 1.96 -38.97 10.81
C ALA A 383 1.51 -37.48 10.73
N THR A 384 2.40 -36.56 10.35
CA THR A 384 2.06 -35.14 10.13
C THR A 384 1.01 -34.97 9.03
N HIS A 385 1.17 -35.70 7.94
CA HIS A 385 0.21 -35.65 6.83
C HIS A 385 -1.15 -36.22 7.22
N LEU A 386 -1.15 -37.36 7.91
CA LEU A 386 -2.38 -37.96 8.45
C LEU A 386 -3.09 -37.04 9.44
N LEU A 387 -2.33 -36.41 10.32
CA LEU A 387 -2.85 -35.44 11.27
C LEU A 387 -3.48 -34.22 10.57
N HIS A 388 -2.82 -33.69 9.54
CA HIS A 388 -3.37 -32.55 8.77
C HIS A 388 -4.67 -32.93 8.08
N ALA A 389 -4.72 -34.10 7.43
CA ALA A 389 -5.95 -34.59 6.77
C ALA A 389 -7.09 -34.82 7.79
N ALA A 390 -6.76 -35.39 8.96
CA ALA A 390 -7.75 -35.61 10.03
C ALA A 390 -8.28 -34.29 10.61
N LEU A 391 -7.41 -33.30 10.83
CA LEU A 391 -7.81 -31.95 11.29
C LEU A 391 -8.74 -31.26 10.29
N LYS A 392 -8.45 -31.33 9.00
CA LYS A 392 -9.36 -30.82 7.96
C LYS A 392 -10.73 -31.47 8.02
N LYS A 393 -10.77 -32.79 8.11
CA LYS A 393 -12.03 -33.56 8.12
C LYS A 393 -12.87 -33.34 9.37
N VAL A 394 -12.25 -33.12 10.53
CA VAL A 394 -12.95 -33.00 11.82
C VAL A 394 -13.31 -31.54 12.15
N LEU A 395 -12.48 -30.59 11.76
CA LEU A 395 -12.64 -29.18 12.13
C LEU A 395 -13.20 -28.32 10.97
N SER A 396 -12.46 -28.18 9.88
CA SER A 396 -12.83 -27.42 8.69
C SER A 396 -11.84 -27.66 7.57
N GLU A 397 -12.31 -27.66 6.32
CA GLU A 397 -11.46 -27.68 5.10
C GLU A 397 -10.45 -26.53 5.03
N ASP A 398 -10.71 -25.40 5.73
CA ASP A 398 -9.85 -24.23 5.79
C ASP A 398 -8.64 -24.39 6.72
N VAL A 399 -8.51 -25.51 7.41
CA VAL A 399 -7.38 -25.80 8.27
C VAL A 399 -6.11 -25.99 7.45
N ASN A 400 -5.14 -25.10 7.64
CA ASN A 400 -3.85 -25.13 6.95
C ASN A 400 -2.71 -25.17 7.95
N GLN A 401 -1.66 -25.91 7.60
CA GLN A 401 -0.41 -25.93 8.38
C GLN A 401 0.24 -24.55 8.40
N LYS A 402 0.64 -24.10 9.59
CA LYS A 402 1.40 -22.86 9.82
C LYS A 402 2.84 -23.13 10.22
N GLY A 403 3.13 -24.32 10.71
CA GLY A 403 4.46 -24.81 11.09
C GLY A 403 4.42 -26.25 11.56
N SER A 404 5.57 -26.91 11.54
CA SER A 404 5.77 -28.22 12.17
C SER A 404 7.18 -28.33 12.71
N ASN A 405 7.34 -29.13 13.75
CA ASN A 405 8.65 -29.52 14.27
C ASN A 405 8.62 -31.01 14.63
N ILE A 406 9.51 -31.79 14.03
CA ILE A 406 9.58 -33.24 14.15
C ILE A 406 10.94 -33.58 14.72
N THR A 407 10.95 -34.22 15.87
CA THR A 407 12.15 -34.80 16.51
C THR A 407 11.88 -36.30 16.76
N GLU A 408 12.87 -37.06 17.17
CA GLU A 408 12.73 -38.48 17.56
C GLU A 408 11.67 -38.69 18.65
N GLU A 409 11.50 -37.70 19.53
CA GLU A 409 10.64 -37.82 20.73
C GLU A 409 9.23 -37.24 20.54
N ARG A 410 9.06 -36.32 19.60
CA ARG A 410 7.78 -35.62 19.45
C ARG A 410 7.55 -35.02 18.08
N LEU A 411 6.26 -34.92 17.73
CA LEU A 411 5.72 -34.14 16.62
C LEU A 411 4.97 -32.94 17.20
N ARG A 412 5.32 -31.73 16.73
CA ARG A 412 4.49 -30.54 16.93
C ARG A 412 3.94 -30.10 15.57
N PHE A 413 2.64 -29.77 15.53
CA PHE A 413 1.92 -29.31 14.34
C PHE A 413 1.15 -28.05 14.68
N ASP A 414 1.52 -26.93 14.06
CA ASP A 414 0.86 -25.63 14.23
C ASP A 414 -0.08 -25.39 13.05
N PHE A 415 -1.33 -25.03 13.32
CA PHE A 415 -2.36 -24.78 12.30
C PHE A 415 -3.26 -23.62 12.66
N ASN A 416 -3.96 -23.06 11.64
CA ASN A 416 -4.94 -22.01 11.82
C ASN A 416 -6.28 -22.61 12.26
N PHE A 417 -6.76 -22.21 13.43
CA PHE A 417 -8.11 -22.48 13.87
C PHE A 417 -8.54 -21.40 14.86
N PRO A 418 -9.78 -20.86 14.80
CA PRO A 418 -10.16 -19.64 15.51
C PRO A 418 -10.33 -19.82 17.03
N ARG A 419 -10.39 -21.05 17.52
CA ARG A 419 -10.55 -21.39 18.94
C ARG A 419 -9.76 -22.63 19.33
N PRO A 420 -9.54 -22.90 20.63
CA PRO A 420 -9.03 -24.18 21.11
C PRO A 420 -9.94 -25.35 20.69
N MET A 421 -9.34 -26.50 20.38
CA MET A 421 -10.09 -27.73 20.11
C MET A 421 -10.77 -28.24 21.39
N THR A 422 -11.97 -28.78 21.22
CA THR A 422 -12.66 -29.48 22.31
C THR A 422 -12.07 -30.88 22.53
N GLN A 423 -12.31 -31.47 23.71
CA GLN A 423 -11.86 -32.84 24.03
C GLN A 423 -12.48 -33.89 23.08
N GLU A 424 -13.68 -33.64 22.58
CA GLU A 424 -14.35 -34.53 21.63
C GLU A 424 -13.70 -34.46 20.24
N GLU A 425 -13.35 -33.25 19.80
CA GLU A 425 -12.63 -33.03 18.55
C GLU A 425 -11.25 -33.66 18.56
N ILE A 426 -10.51 -33.51 19.66
CA ILE A 426 -9.19 -34.16 19.84
C ILE A 426 -9.34 -35.68 19.72
N LYS A 427 -10.30 -36.28 20.43
CA LYS A 427 -10.53 -37.73 20.37
C LYS A 427 -10.93 -38.22 18.98
N LYS A 428 -11.74 -37.43 18.24
CA LYS A 428 -12.11 -37.76 16.85
C LYS A 428 -10.91 -37.73 15.92
N VAL A 429 -10.06 -36.70 16.02
CA VAL A 429 -8.83 -36.59 15.25
C VAL A 429 -7.89 -37.76 15.56
N GLU A 430 -7.66 -38.06 16.83
CA GLU A 430 -6.82 -39.16 17.29
C GLU A 430 -7.34 -40.51 16.76
N ALA A 431 -8.64 -40.77 16.89
CA ALA A 431 -9.24 -42.02 16.40
C ALA A 431 -9.07 -42.16 14.88
N LEU A 432 -9.29 -41.09 14.13
CA LEU A 432 -9.16 -41.11 12.67
C LEU A 432 -7.71 -41.34 12.22
N VAL A 433 -6.74 -40.69 12.89
CA VAL A 433 -5.32 -40.91 12.58
C VAL A 433 -4.90 -42.36 12.89
N ASN A 434 -5.32 -42.90 14.03
CA ASN A 434 -4.98 -44.28 14.42
C ASN A 434 -5.68 -45.32 13.51
N GLU A 435 -6.92 -45.05 13.06
CA GLU A 435 -7.60 -45.87 12.06
C GLU A 435 -6.77 -45.98 10.79
N LYS A 436 -6.32 -44.84 10.24
CA LYS A 436 -5.52 -44.80 9.01
C LYS A 436 -4.13 -45.43 9.13
N ILE A 437 -3.51 -45.29 10.31
CA ILE A 437 -2.26 -46.03 10.62
C ILE A 437 -2.49 -47.53 10.60
N SER A 438 -3.61 -48.01 11.19
CA SER A 438 -3.96 -49.43 11.27
C SER A 438 -4.28 -50.04 9.93
N GLU A 439 -4.76 -49.24 8.97
CA GLU A 439 -5.04 -49.70 7.59
C GLU A 439 -3.76 -50.03 6.79
N ASN A 440 -2.60 -49.58 7.27
CA ASN A 440 -1.28 -49.80 6.64
C ASN A 440 -1.23 -49.48 5.15
N ILE A 441 -1.79 -48.34 4.74
CA ILE A 441 -1.95 -47.91 3.36
C ILE A 441 -0.57 -47.65 2.74
N PRO A 442 -0.25 -48.20 1.55
CA PRO A 442 1.02 -47.93 0.88
C PRO A 442 1.13 -46.44 0.47
N ARG A 443 2.25 -45.81 0.81
CA ARG A 443 2.57 -44.45 0.44
C ARG A 443 3.26 -44.43 -0.92
N SER A 444 2.77 -43.62 -1.87
CA SER A 444 3.47 -43.27 -3.10
C SER A 444 3.91 -41.80 -3.07
N GLU A 445 5.14 -41.51 -3.50
CA GLU A 445 5.63 -40.15 -3.70
C GLU A 445 5.88 -39.93 -5.20
N GLU A 446 5.14 -39.01 -5.81
CA GLU A 446 5.46 -38.53 -7.16
C GLU A 446 6.35 -37.30 -7.07
N HIS A 447 7.60 -37.43 -7.46
CA HIS A 447 8.52 -36.33 -7.62
C HIS A 447 8.26 -35.63 -8.96
N THR A 448 7.37 -34.64 -8.99
CA THR A 448 7.34 -33.65 -10.06
C THR A 448 8.00 -32.37 -9.57
N SER A 449 9.07 -31.96 -10.23
CA SER A 449 9.88 -30.77 -9.94
C SER A 449 9.15 -29.44 -10.13
N GLU A 450 7.83 -29.43 -10.34
CA GLU A 450 7.01 -28.27 -10.64
C GLU A 450 5.92 -27.95 -9.61
N LEU A 451 5.78 -28.68 -8.51
CA LEU A 451 4.73 -28.46 -7.52
C LEU A 451 5.27 -27.94 -6.19
N GLN A 452 5.77 -26.73 -6.19
CA GLN A 452 5.75 -25.85 -5.00
C GLN A 452 4.42 -25.10 -4.90
N SER A 453 3.32 -25.82 -4.94
CA SER A 453 2.00 -25.34 -4.56
C SER A 453 1.36 -26.36 -3.64
N PRO A 454 0.80 -25.98 -2.48
CA PRO A 454 0.22 -26.93 -1.52
C PRO A 454 -1.18 -27.33 -1.94
N LEU A 455 -1.32 -28.03 -3.05
CA LEU A 455 -2.63 -28.55 -3.48
C LEU A 455 -2.44 -29.88 -4.19
N ASN A 456 -3.06 -30.88 -3.64
CA ASN A 456 -3.31 -32.25 -4.08
C ASN A 456 -2.47 -33.32 -3.38
N LEU A 457 -2.77 -33.51 -2.10
CA LEU A 457 -2.67 -34.84 -1.50
C LEU A 457 -4.03 -35.52 -1.72
N VAL A 458 -4.11 -36.31 -2.80
CA VAL A 458 -5.12 -37.35 -2.87
C VAL A 458 -4.56 -38.56 -2.10
N CYS A 459 -5.17 -38.84 -0.94
CA CYS A 459 -5.02 -40.16 -0.30
C CYS A 459 -5.77 -41.19 -1.08
#